data_0dd2618d47b9f519ee8ef1feda0df809
#
_entry.id   0dd2618d47b9f519ee8ef1feda0df809
#
_cell.length_a   1.000
_cell.length_b   1.000
_cell.length_c   1.000
_cell.angle_alpha   90.00
_cell.angle_beta   90.00
_cell.angle_gamma   90.00
#
_symmetry.space_group_name_H-M   'P 1'
#
loop_
_entity.id
_entity.type
_entity.pdbx_description
1 polymer ?
#
loop_
_entity_poly.entity_id
_entity_poly.type
_entity_poly.pdbx_seq_one_letter_code
_entity_poly.pdbx_strand_id
1 'polypeptide(L)'
;MLIESFLDYLQYERNYSEKTVLAYGEDIKQLQEFAQEEYGKFNPLEVEAELIREWIVSLMDKGYTSTSVNRKLSSLRTFYKYLIRQGKTTIDPLRKIKGPKNKKPLPVFLKENEMNRLLDDTDFGEGFKGCRDRLVIEVFYATGMRLSELIGLDDKDVDFSASLLKVTGKRNKQRLIPFGDELRELML
;
A
#
# COMPACT_ATOMS: atom_id res chain seq x y z
N MET A 1 -14.97 13.07 16.77
CA MET A 1 -13.90 13.73 17.56
C MET A 1 -12.62 12.89 17.74
N LEU A 2 -12.55 11.76 18.49
CA LEU A 2 -11.27 11.03 18.70
C LEU A 2 -10.66 10.44 17.41
N ILE A 3 -11.50 9.89 16.55
CA ILE A 3 -11.06 9.30 15.26
C ILE A 3 -10.58 10.41 14.31
N GLU A 4 -11.33 11.48 14.18
CA GLU A 4 -10.96 12.64 13.35
C GLU A 4 -9.62 13.24 13.78
N SER A 5 -9.46 13.52 15.09
CA SER A 5 -8.18 14.01 15.62
C SER A 5 -7.01 13.06 15.38
N PHE A 6 -7.28 11.74 15.34
CA PHE A 6 -6.26 10.75 14.96
C PHE A 6 -5.91 10.83 13.47
N LEU A 7 -6.90 10.99 12.60
CA LEU A 7 -6.65 11.13 11.15
C LEU A 7 -5.89 12.40 10.84
N ASP A 8 -6.24 13.51 11.50
CA ASP A 8 -5.51 14.79 11.41
C ASP A 8 -4.05 14.62 11.88
N TYR A 9 -3.84 13.92 13.01
CA TYR A 9 -2.50 13.59 13.50
C TYR A 9 -1.68 12.78 12.47
N LEU A 10 -2.29 11.79 11.82
CA LEU A 10 -1.61 11.01 10.78
C LEU A 10 -1.24 11.89 9.58
N GLN A 11 -2.13 12.75 9.16
CA GLN A 11 -1.95 13.60 7.99
C GLN A 11 -0.93 14.72 8.24
N TYR A 12 -1.12 15.51 9.30
CA TYR A 12 -0.37 16.73 9.51
C TYR A 12 0.89 16.57 10.36
N GLU A 13 0.87 15.69 11.37
CA GLU A 13 2.05 15.49 12.22
C GLU A 13 2.94 14.32 11.74
N ARG A 14 2.32 13.26 11.20
CA ARG A 14 3.05 12.07 10.74
C ARG A 14 3.36 12.08 9.24
N ASN A 15 2.79 13.02 8.50
CA ASN A 15 2.93 13.14 7.04
C ASN A 15 2.64 11.81 6.31
N TYR A 16 1.57 11.11 6.73
CA TYR A 16 1.12 9.92 6.04
C TYR A 16 0.45 10.32 4.73
N SER A 17 0.57 9.48 3.70
CA SER A 17 -0.15 9.72 2.44
C SER A 17 -1.66 9.68 2.67
N GLU A 18 -2.40 10.50 1.91
CA GLU A 18 -3.86 10.54 1.96
C GLU A 18 -4.48 9.13 1.85
N LYS A 19 -3.97 8.30 0.94
CA LYS A 19 -4.41 6.89 0.80
C LYS A 19 -4.23 6.08 2.08
N THR A 20 -3.18 6.34 2.86
CA THR A 20 -2.94 5.66 4.14
C THR A 20 -3.89 6.17 5.20
N VAL A 21 -4.13 7.49 5.26
CA VAL A 21 -5.08 8.10 6.20
C VAL A 21 -6.49 7.57 5.97
N LEU A 22 -6.94 7.56 4.70
CA LEU A 22 -8.24 6.99 4.32
C LEU A 22 -8.36 5.50 4.71
N ALA A 23 -7.33 4.69 4.41
CA ALA A 23 -7.34 3.27 4.77
C ALA A 23 -7.41 3.03 6.28
N TYR A 24 -6.75 3.86 7.08
CA TYR A 24 -6.79 3.78 8.54
C TYR A 24 -8.15 4.20 9.09
N GLY A 25 -8.74 5.26 8.53
CA GLY A 25 -10.10 5.69 8.87
C GLY A 25 -11.13 4.60 8.60
N GLU A 26 -11.05 3.98 7.41
CA GLU A 26 -11.94 2.90 7.02
C GLU A 26 -11.79 1.66 7.92
N ASP A 27 -10.56 1.30 8.32
CA ASP A 27 -10.35 0.16 9.23
C ASP A 27 -10.97 0.39 10.62
N ILE A 28 -10.90 1.63 11.15
CA ILE A 28 -11.50 1.97 12.44
C ILE A 28 -13.03 2.01 12.31
N LYS A 29 -13.53 2.56 11.20
CA LYS A 29 -14.97 2.59 10.91
C LYS A 29 -15.56 1.20 10.81
N GLN A 30 -14.90 0.24 10.18
CA GLN A 30 -15.35 -1.15 10.13
C GLN A 30 -15.41 -1.82 11.51
N LEU A 31 -14.46 -1.52 12.41
CA LEU A 31 -14.55 -1.98 13.80
C LEU A 31 -15.72 -1.33 14.52
N GLN A 32 -15.95 -0.04 14.29
CA GLN A 32 -17.10 0.69 14.85
C GLN A 32 -18.43 0.08 14.39
N GLU A 33 -18.58 -0.17 13.10
CA GLU A 33 -19.77 -0.78 12.51
C GLU A 33 -20.03 -2.17 13.13
N PHE A 34 -19.00 -3.01 13.20
CA PHE A 34 -19.07 -4.31 13.84
C PHE A 34 -19.51 -4.23 15.30
N ALA A 35 -18.90 -3.34 16.09
CA ALA A 35 -19.26 -3.16 17.50
C ALA A 35 -20.69 -2.62 17.67
N GLN A 36 -21.14 -1.76 16.75
CA GLN A 36 -22.49 -1.24 16.76
C GLN A 36 -23.53 -2.32 16.43
N GLU A 37 -23.22 -3.21 15.48
CA GLU A 37 -24.08 -4.35 15.11
C GLU A 37 -24.20 -5.37 16.24
N GLU A 38 -23.07 -5.76 16.84
CA GLU A 38 -23.04 -6.84 17.84
C GLU A 38 -23.42 -6.39 19.25
N TYR A 39 -23.07 -5.15 19.63
CA TYR A 39 -23.20 -4.65 21.02
C TYR A 39 -24.09 -3.42 21.15
N GLY A 40 -24.62 -2.88 20.03
CA GLY A 40 -25.48 -1.70 20.01
C GLY A 40 -24.77 -0.39 20.34
N LYS A 41 -23.45 -0.39 20.58
CA LYS A 41 -22.66 0.80 20.92
C LYS A 41 -21.19 0.64 20.51
N PHE A 42 -20.55 1.78 20.29
CA PHE A 42 -19.10 1.85 20.12
C PHE A 42 -18.52 3.03 20.90
N ASN A 43 -17.61 2.75 21.81
CA ASN A 43 -16.76 3.75 22.46
C ASN A 43 -15.31 3.29 22.35
N PRO A 44 -14.42 4.02 21.63
CA PRO A 44 -13.03 3.62 21.48
C PRO A 44 -12.28 3.43 22.78
N LEU A 45 -12.71 4.09 23.87
CA LEU A 45 -12.04 4.00 25.18
C LEU A 45 -12.46 2.78 26.00
N GLU A 46 -13.55 2.12 25.59
CA GLU A 46 -14.14 0.97 26.27
C GLU A 46 -13.97 -0.34 25.47
N VAL A 47 -13.27 -0.30 24.37
CA VAL A 47 -13.03 -1.50 23.54
C VAL A 47 -12.14 -2.47 24.31
N GLU A 48 -12.64 -3.70 24.49
CA GLU A 48 -11.92 -4.80 25.10
C GLU A 48 -11.27 -5.72 24.06
N ALA A 49 -10.32 -6.52 24.52
CA ALA A 49 -9.60 -7.46 23.66
C ALA A 49 -10.55 -8.51 23.04
N GLU A 50 -11.65 -8.84 23.72
CA GLU A 50 -12.64 -9.82 23.24
C GLU A 50 -13.36 -9.33 21.99
N LEU A 51 -13.87 -8.11 21.99
CA LEU A 51 -14.48 -7.48 20.81
C LEU A 51 -13.53 -7.53 19.60
N ILE A 52 -12.24 -7.27 19.82
CA ILE A 52 -11.25 -7.33 18.72
C ILE A 52 -11.06 -8.77 18.21
N ARG A 53 -11.09 -9.78 19.10
CA ARG A 53 -11.00 -11.20 18.68
C ARG A 53 -12.21 -11.60 17.84
N GLU A 54 -13.40 -11.25 18.27
CA GLU A 54 -14.65 -11.53 17.55
C GLU A 54 -14.66 -10.82 16.19
N TRP A 55 -14.21 -9.56 16.14
CA TRP A 55 -14.05 -8.86 14.88
C TRP A 55 -13.07 -9.55 13.93
N ILE A 56 -11.93 -10.06 14.42
CA ILE A 56 -10.98 -10.85 13.61
C ILE A 56 -11.67 -12.08 13.04
N VAL A 57 -12.44 -12.82 13.84
CA VAL A 57 -13.18 -13.99 13.39
C VAL A 57 -14.18 -13.60 12.31
N SER A 58 -15.00 -12.58 12.55
CA SER A 58 -15.97 -12.05 11.58
C SER A 58 -15.31 -11.65 10.24
N LEU A 59 -14.13 -11.01 10.28
CA LEU A 59 -13.39 -10.67 9.07
C LEU A 59 -12.92 -11.92 8.31
N MET A 60 -12.44 -12.95 9.03
CA MET A 60 -12.01 -14.20 8.41
C MET A 60 -13.19 -14.96 7.79
N ASP A 61 -14.34 -14.99 8.45
CA ASP A 61 -15.58 -15.60 7.97
C ASP A 61 -16.14 -14.88 6.72
N LYS A 62 -15.97 -13.55 6.66
CA LYS A 62 -16.26 -12.73 5.48
C LYS A 62 -15.25 -12.91 4.33
N GLY A 63 -14.26 -13.80 4.47
CA GLY A 63 -13.29 -14.13 3.42
C GLY A 63 -12.08 -13.19 3.32
N TYR A 64 -11.83 -12.31 4.30
CA TYR A 64 -10.62 -11.47 4.28
C TYR A 64 -9.36 -12.32 4.46
N THR A 65 -8.32 -12.00 3.70
CA THR A 65 -7.03 -12.68 3.84
C THR A 65 -6.35 -12.33 5.16
N SER A 66 -5.52 -13.26 5.69
CA SER A 66 -4.71 -13.01 6.89
C SER A 66 -3.86 -11.73 6.77
N THR A 67 -3.36 -11.42 5.56
CA THR A 67 -2.61 -10.19 5.30
C THR A 67 -3.47 -8.95 5.49
N SER A 68 -4.71 -8.95 4.96
CA SER A 68 -5.66 -7.85 5.11
C SER A 68 -6.04 -7.64 6.56
N VAL A 69 -6.35 -8.72 7.30
CA VAL A 69 -6.67 -8.65 8.73
C VAL A 69 -5.49 -8.10 9.54
N ASN A 70 -4.26 -8.56 9.28
CA ASN A 70 -3.07 -8.06 9.96
C ASN A 70 -2.80 -6.57 9.66
N ARG A 71 -3.09 -6.11 8.43
CA ARG A 71 -3.01 -4.68 8.08
C ARG A 71 -4.02 -3.87 8.91
N LYS A 72 -5.26 -4.33 9.00
CA LYS A 72 -6.31 -3.69 9.83
C LYS A 72 -5.92 -3.63 11.31
N LEU A 73 -5.35 -4.70 11.85
CA LEU A 73 -4.82 -4.70 13.22
C LEU A 73 -3.66 -3.70 13.40
N SER A 74 -2.87 -3.44 12.36
CA SER A 74 -1.80 -2.46 12.42
C SER A 74 -2.31 -1.02 12.48
N SER A 75 -3.41 -0.69 11.78
CA SER A 75 -4.06 0.62 11.89
C SER A 75 -4.65 0.84 13.29
N LEU A 76 -5.34 -0.17 13.85
CA LEU A 76 -5.86 -0.10 15.22
C LEU A 76 -4.74 0.05 16.26
N ARG A 77 -3.63 -0.68 16.14
CA ARG A 77 -2.47 -0.51 17.03
C ARG A 77 -1.91 0.91 16.99
N THR A 78 -1.90 1.52 15.80
CA THR A 78 -1.46 2.91 15.65
C THR A 78 -2.43 3.87 16.31
N PHE A 79 -3.73 3.62 16.18
CA PHE A 79 -4.78 4.40 16.83
C PHE A 79 -4.69 4.34 18.36
N TYR A 80 -4.59 3.15 18.95
CA TYR A 80 -4.48 3.03 20.42
C TYR A 80 -3.17 3.59 20.97
N LYS A 81 -2.06 3.46 20.23
CA LYS A 81 -0.81 4.16 20.58
C LYS A 81 -0.98 5.67 20.59
N TYR A 82 -1.74 6.22 19.65
CA TYR A 82 -2.07 7.64 19.63
C TYR A 82 -2.92 8.03 20.86
N LEU A 83 -4.00 7.29 21.15
CA LEU A 83 -4.86 7.57 22.31
C LEU A 83 -4.08 7.54 23.64
N ILE A 84 -3.20 6.56 23.82
CA ILE A 84 -2.32 6.45 25.00
C ILE A 84 -1.39 7.67 25.08
N ARG A 85 -0.76 8.04 23.97
CA ARG A 85 0.16 9.20 23.91
C ARG A 85 -0.57 10.52 24.24
N GLN A 86 -1.84 10.64 23.85
CA GLN A 86 -2.69 11.79 24.14
C GLN A 86 -3.31 11.75 25.56
N GLY A 87 -2.95 10.75 26.38
CA GLY A 87 -3.51 10.59 27.72
C GLY A 87 -5.01 10.29 27.78
N LYS A 88 -5.61 9.86 26.64
CA LYS A 88 -7.06 9.55 26.58
C LYS A 88 -7.38 8.19 27.19
N THR A 89 -6.43 7.27 27.21
CA THR A 89 -6.52 5.95 27.85
C THR A 89 -5.14 5.47 28.28
N THR A 90 -5.09 4.55 29.22
CA THR A 90 -3.86 3.83 29.60
C THR A 90 -3.89 2.38 29.12
N ILE A 91 -5.02 1.94 28.52
CA ILE A 91 -5.28 0.56 28.14
C ILE A 91 -5.03 0.40 26.63
N ASP A 92 -4.23 -0.60 26.27
CA ASP A 92 -4.08 -1.06 24.88
C ASP A 92 -4.80 -2.40 24.71
N PRO A 93 -6.00 -2.43 24.10
CA PRO A 93 -6.75 -3.67 23.91
C PRO A 93 -6.08 -4.65 22.95
N LEU A 94 -5.12 -4.17 22.12
CA LEU A 94 -4.39 -5.02 21.18
C LEU A 94 -3.10 -5.61 21.75
N ARG A 95 -2.72 -5.27 22.99
CA ARG A 95 -1.44 -5.69 23.60
C ARG A 95 -1.20 -7.19 23.51
N LYS A 96 -2.25 -8.00 23.75
CA LYS A 96 -2.20 -9.47 23.72
C LYS A 96 -2.79 -10.10 22.47
N ILE A 97 -3.25 -9.28 21.50
CA ILE A 97 -3.86 -9.77 20.27
C ILE A 97 -2.78 -10.18 19.29
N LYS A 98 -2.82 -11.45 18.89
CA LYS A 98 -2.02 -11.98 17.78
C LYS A 98 -2.94 -12.09 16.56
N GLY A 99 -2.52 -11.52 15.44
CA GLY A 99 -3.26 -11.68 14.19
C GLY A 99 -3.07 -13.07 13.59
N PRO A 100 -3.87 -13.42 12.57
CA PRO A 100 -3.78 -14.71 11.89
C PRO A 100 -2.42 -14.89 11.22
N LYS A 101 -1.96 -16.15 11.16
CA LYS A 101 -0.68 -16.48 10.52
C LYS A 101 -0.75 -16.22 9.01
N ASN A 102 0.19 -15.45 8.48
CA ASN A 102 0.33 -15.26 7.05
C ASN A 102 1.05 -16.46 6.41
N LYS A 103 0.44 -17.03 5.37
CA LYS A 103 1.19 -17.89 4.45
C LYS A 103 2.00 -16.94 3.55
N LYS A 104 3.33 -17.03 3.59
CA LYS A 104 4.21 -16.31 2.66
C LYS A 104 4.48 -17.24 1.48
N PRO A 105 3.82 -17.11 0.34
CA PRO A 105 4.21 -17.86 -0.85
C PRO A 105 5.64 -17.44 -1.23
N LEU A 106 6.37 -18.38 -1.79
CA LEU A 106 7.68 -18.07 -2.36
C LEU A 106 7.48 -17.05 -3.50
N PRO A 107 8.39 -16.07 -3.63
CA PRO A 107 8.34 -15.16 -4.76
C PRO A 107 8.41 -15.93 -6.08
N VAL A 108 7.55 -15.57 -7.01
CA VAL A 108 7.62 -16.06 -8.39
C VAL A 108 8.57 -15.15 -9.14
N PHE A 109 9.59 -15.72 -9.76
CA PHE A 109 10.55 -14.99 -10.59
C PHE A 109 10.22 -15.24 -12.05
N LEU A 110 10.23 -14.18 -12.84
CA LEU A 110 10.28 -14.28 -14.29
C LEU A 110 11.72 -14.55 -14.69
N LYS A 111 11.95 -15.58 -15.50
CA LYS A 111 13.26 -15.87 -16.07
C LYS A 111 13.51 -14.94 -17.26
N GLU A 112 14.77 -14.63 -17.52
CA GLU A 112 15.17 -13.78 -18.63
C GLU A 112 14.60 -14.27 -19.99
N ASN A 113 14.64 -15.58 -20.24
CA ASN A 113 14.07 -16.17 -21.44
C ASN A 113 12.53 -16.06 -21.53
N GLU A 114 11.83 -15.96 -20.40
CA GLU A 114 10.38 -15.75 -20.36
C GLU A 114 10.06 -14.29 -20.67
N MET A 115 10.87 -13.36 -20.19
CA MET A 115 10.74 -11.95 -20.52
C MET A 115 11.06 -11.66 -21.99
N ASN A 116 12.14 -12.23 -22.52
CA ASN A 116 12.50 -12.07 -23.92
C ASN A 116 11.37 -12.60 -24.82
N ARG A 117 10.82 -13.79 -24.52
CA ARG A 117 9.65 -14.31 -25.24
C ARG A 117 8.44 -13.39 -25.16
N LEU A 118 8.16 -12.84 -23.98
CA LEU A 118 7.04 -11.90 -23.80
C LEU A 118 7.20 -10.67 -24.69
N LEU A 119 8.42 -10.13 -24.79
CA LEU A 119 8.69 -8.91 -25.56
C LEU A 119 8.80 -9.19 -27.08
N ASP A 120 9.32 -10.37 -27.48
CA ASP A 120 9.57 -10.71 -28.87
C ASP A 120 8.35 -11.38 -29.54
N ASP A 121 7.64 -12.27 -28.82
CA ASP A 121 6.55 -13.08 -29.37
C ASP A 121 5.17 -12.44 -29.18
N THR A 122 5.03 -11.38 -28.34
CA THR A 122 3.73 -10.73 -28.11
C THR A 122 3.47 -9.67 -29.17
N ASP A 123 2.36 -9.82 -29.89
CA ASP A 123 1.84 -8.74 -30.73
C ASP A 123 1.17 -7.68 -29.85
N PHE A 124 1.87 -6.57 -29.62
CA PHE A 124 1.35 -5.41 -28.90
C PHE A 124 0.39 -4.56 -29.73
N GLY A 125 0.23 -4.86 -31.03
CA GLY A 125 -0.55 -4.08 -31.97
C GLY A 125 0.20 -2.84 -32.48
N GLU A 126 -0.38 -2.22 -33.51
CA GLU A 126 0.22 -1.04 -34.14
C GLU A 126 -0.17 0.27 -33.44
N GLY A 127 0.64 1.31 -33.67
CA GLY A 127 0.40 2.67 -33.19
C GLY A 127 0.69 2.91 -31.72
N PHE A 128 0.29 4.06 -31.23
CA PHE A 128 0.63 4.56 -29.90
C PHE A 128 0.30 3.57 -28.75
N LYS A 129 -0.83 2.87 -28.84
CA LYS A 129 -1.25 1.95 -27.78
C LYS A 129 -0.29 0.76 -27.67
N GLY A 130 0.08 0.16 -28.79
CA GLY A 130 1.04 -0.96 -28.81
C GLY A 130 2.41 -0.55 -28.32
N CYS A 131 2.94 0.57 -28.82
CA CYS A 131 4.21 1.12 -28.34
C CYS A 131 4.20 1.41 -26.84
N ARG A 132 3.15 2.05 -26.34
CA ARG A 132 2.99 2.34 -24.92
C ARG A 132 2.98 1.08 -24.07
N ASP A 133 2.19 0.08 -24.46
CA ASP A 133 2.02 -1.15 -23.67
C ASP A 133 3.34 -1.95 -23.61
N ARG A 134 4.08 -2.01 -24.72
CA ARG A 134 5.44 -2.56 -24.78
C ARG A 134 6.41 -1.75 -23.91
N LEU A 135 6.44 -0.43 -24.06
CA LEU A 135 7.31 0.47 -23.31
C LEU A 135 7.12 0.30 -21.78
N VAL A 136 5.87 0.19 -21.31
CA VAL A 136 5.57 -0.02 -19.90
C VAL A 136 6.25 -1.27 -19.35
N ILE A 137 6.20 -2.39 -20.08
CA ILE A 137 6.81 -3.65 -19.66
C ILE A 137 8.35 -3.53 -19.68
N GLU A 138 8.91 -2.96 -20.73
CA GLU A 138 10.36 -2.78 -20.85
C GLU A 138 10.93 -1.84 -19.78
N VAL A 139 10.23 -0.73 -19.48
CA VAL A 139 10.63 0.18 -18.40
C VAL A 139 10.63 -0.55 -17.05
N PHE A 140 9.60 -1.37 -16.74
CA PHE A 140 9.60 -2.14 -15.51
C PHE A 140 10.75 -3.13 -15.45
N TYR A 141 11.00 -3.85 -16.54
CA TYR A 141 12.05 -4.86 -16.59
C TYR A 141 13.45 -4.25 -16.47
N ALA A 142 13.72 -3.21 -17.25
CA ALA A 142 15.03 -2.57 -17.27
C ALA A 142 15.36 -1.79 -16.00
N THR A 143 14.36 -1.22 -15.33
CA THR A 143 14.60 -0.26 -14.23
C THR A 143 14.20 -0.77 -12.84
N GLY A 144 13.34 -1.77 -12.77
CA GLY A 144 12.76 -2.25 -11.49
C GLY A 144 12.02 -1.16 -10.70
N MET A 145 11.53 -0.11 -11.38
CA MET A 145 10.77 0.93 -10.69
C MET A 145 9.40 0.43 -10.23
N ARG A 146 8.79 1.12 -9.27
CA ARG A 146 7.45 0.77 -8.79
C ARG A 146 6.39 1.32 -9.74
N LEU A 147 5.22 0.65 -9.79
CA LEU A 147 4.08 1.12 -10.57
C LEU A 147 3.74 2.59 -10.31
N SER A 148 3.74 3.02 -9.06
CA SER A 148 3.45 4.41 -8.70
C SER A 148 4.53 5.40 -9.15
N GLU A 149 5.76 4.96 -9.30
CA GLU A 149 6.87 5.76 -9.81
C GLU A 149 6.74 5.94 -11.33
N LEU A 150 6.36 4.88 -12.04
CA LEU A 150 6.09 4.96 -13.49
C LEU A 150 4.88 5.86 -13.80
N ILE A 151 3.76 5.69 -13.08
CA ILE A 151 2.57 6.54 -13.28
C ILE A 151 2.86 8.02 -13.02
N GLY A 152 3.78 8.31 -12.10
CA GLY A 152 4.15 9.68 -11.75
C GLY A 152 5.33 10.24 -12.54
N LEU A 153 5.82 9.51 -13.56
CA LEU A 153 6.91 9.97 -14.40
C LEU A 153 6.39 10.96 -15.45
N ASP A 154 7.07 12.08 -15.58
CA ASP A 154 6.82 13.14 -16.54
C ASP A 154 7.99 13.23 -17.54
N ASP A 155 7.76 13.83 -18.71
CA ASP A 155 8.80 14.05 -19.73
C ASP A 155 10.04 14.79 -19.17
N LYS A 156 9.83 15.75 -18.27
CA LYS A 156 10.89 16.49 -17.56
C LYS A 156 11.76 15.63 -16.64
N ASP A 157 11.30 14.42 -16.32
CA ASP A 157 12.02 13.47 -15.44
C ASP A 157 12.89 12.50 -16.25
N VAL A 158 12.87 12.61 -17.59
CA VAL A 158 13.69 11.81 -18.52
C VAL A 158 14.82 12.67 -19.05
N ASP A 159 16.06 12.35 -18.69
CA ASP A 159 17.26 12.97 -19.26
C ASP A 159 17.87 12.04 -20.31
N PHE A 160 17.54 12.29 -21.58
CA PHE A 160 18.08 11.52 -22.69
C PHE A 160 19.58 11.74 -22.91
N SER A 161 20.14 12.88 -22.52
CA SER A 161 21.56 13.17 -22.69
C SER A 161 22.42 12.41 -21.69
N ALA A 162 21.94 12.28 -20.46
CA ALA A 162 22.60 11.51 -19.41
C ALA A 162 22.11 10.06 -19.31
N SER A 163 21.09 9.66 -20.08
CA SER A 163 20.40 8.36 -19.99
C SER A 163 19.91 8.05 -18.57
N LEU A 164 19.23 8.99 -17.94
CA LEU A 164 18.74 8.91 -16.56
C LEU A 164 17.25 9.19 -16.45
N LEU A 165 16.56 8.39 -15.65
CA LEU A 165 15.18 8.63 -15.18
C LEU A 165 15.20 9.11 -13.73
N LYS A 166 14.58 10.25 -13.46
CA LYS A 166 14.39 10.75 -12.10
C LYS A 166 13.05 10.31 -11.55
N VAL A 167 13.04 9.37 -10.63
CA VAL A 167 11.82 8.84 -10.04
C VAL A 167 11.62 9.30 -8.61
N THR A 168 10.36 9.60 -8.27
CA THR A 168 9.96 10.01 -6.93
C THR A 168 9.21 8.88 -6.23
N GLY A 169 9.82 8.32 -5.20
CA GLY A 169 9.27 7.21 -4.45
C GLY A 169 8.60 7.61 -3.13
N LYS A 170 8.41 6.61 -2.26
CA LYS A 170 7.76 6.79 -0.95
C LYS A 170 8.45 7.88 -0.11
N ARG A 171 7.65 8.72 0.56
CA ARG A 171 8.10 9.89 1.36
C ARG A 171 8.82 10.95 0.52
N ASN A 172 8.43 11.10 -0.71
CA ASN A 172 9.02 12.07 -1.66
C ASN A 172 10.53 11.91 -1.86
N LYS A 173 11.05 10.69 -1.67
CA LYS A 173 12.47 10.41 -1.93
C LYS A 173 12.68 10.23 -3.41
N GLN A 174 13.62 10.99 -3.96
CA GLN A 174 14.03 10.90 -5.36
C GLN A 174 15.26 10.02 -5.53
N ARG A 175 15.33 9.31 -6.65
CA ARG A 175 16.52 8.61 -7.11
C ARG A 175 16.62 8.68 -8.62
N LEU A 176 17.84 8.59 -9.11
CA LEU A 176 18.14 8.47 -10.53
C LEU A 176 18.31 7.00 -10.88
N ILE A 177 17.75 6.60 -12.01
CA ILE A 177 17.85 5.24 -12.54
C ILE A 177 18.45 5.34 -13.95
N PRO A 178 19.60 4.73 -14.22
CA PRO A 178 20.16 4.71 -15.56
C PRO A 178 19.33 3.77 -16.45
N PHE A 179 19.27 4.08 -17.75
CA PHE A 179 18.66 3.23 -18.78
C PHE A 179 19.59 3.06 -19.99
N GLY A 180 19.44 1.92 -20.67
CA GLY A 180 20.24 1.57 -21.83
C GLY A 180 19.68 2.13 -23.15
N ASP A 181 20.46 1.94 -24.23
CA ASP A 181 20.11 2.44 -25.55
C ASP A 181 18.83 1.83 -26.12
N GLU A 182 18.58 0.55 -25.86
CA GLU A 182 17.33 -0.14 -26.29
C GLU A 182 16.08 0.57 -25.75
N LEU A 183 16.08 0.86 -24.45
CA LEU A 183 14.96 1.59 -23.82
C LEU A 183 14.87 3.03 -24.30
N ARG A 184 16.01 3.65 -24.60
CA ARG A 184 16.10 4.99 -25.18
C ARG A 184 15.42 5.08 -26.54
N GLU A 185 15.72 4.14 -27.44
CA GLU A 185 15.11 4.08 -28.78
C GLU A 185 13.60 3.87 -28.73
N LEU A 186 13.13 3.07 -27.76
CA LEU A 186 11.70 2.82 -27.59
C LEU A 186 10.95 4.03 -27.00
N MET A 187 11.63 4.91 -26.25
CA MET A 187 11.05 6.13 -25.69
C MET A 187 11.03 7.32 -26.67
N LEU A 188 11.79 7.28 -27.76
CA LEU A 188 11.87 8.33 -28.79
C LEU A 188 10.91 8.06 -29.95
#